data_d16424570eb872b7269a6e314906a773
#
_entry.id   d16424570eb872b7269a6e314906a773
#
_cell.length_a   1.000
_cell.length_b   1.000
_cell.length_c   1.000
_cell.angle_alpha   90.00
_cell.angle_beta   90.00
_cell.angle_gamma   90.00
#
_symmetry.space_group_name_H-M   'P 1'
#
loop_
_entity.id
_entity.type
_entity.pdbx_description
1 polymer ?
#
loop_
_entity_poly.entity_id
_entity_poly.type
_entity_poly.pdbx_seq_one_letter_code
_entity_poly.pdbx_strand_id
1 'polypeptide(L)'
;SIAAPPVKLAMGLLIVTALGLGNAAYESGNIGGAALGLAALGMTAAAPWPALMIGIAAALLLALGNLRWLMRLLVALVMLMSLAFLVACIAVAPDLATVARGLVPRIPEDGLFTAIALIGTTIVPYNLFLHAAAARERWKPADDASDMRIETIVSIGIGALGSITILVTAAASGVGGDITNAADIARQVEPVYGPLARYAIGLGLFGAGLTSAVTAPMATGYILSELWPGGDPEQLVFRGTATLIVLIGTLVAATNADLVAVILIAQVANGVLLPLVAGLLVYLAYRSPDISRALVSGAALVWLICLLLGTRLVLRALGLWP
;
A
#
# COMPACT_ATOMS: atom_id res chain seq x y z
N SER A 1 25.02 -18.22 -7.91
CA SER A 1 25.08 -16.84 -7.39
C SER A 1 25.19 -15.86 -8.55
N ILE A 2 24.16 -15.02 -8.72
CA ILE A 2 23.95 -14.19 -9.92
C ILE A 2 24.77 -12.88 -9.87
N ALA A 3 25.33 -12.51 -8.72
CA ALA A 3 26.00 -11.22 -8.54
C ALA A 3 27.34 -11.31 -7.79
N ALA A 4 28.28 -10.43 -8.16
CA ALA A 4 29.55 -10.25 -7.47
C ALA A 4 29.35 -9.75 -6.01
N PRO A 5 30.27 -10.00 -5.09
CA PRO A 5 30.12 -9.59 -3.67
C PRO A 5 29.75 -8.12 -3.44
N PRO A 6 30.34 -7.13 -4.11
CA PRO A 6 29.97 -5.73 -3.91
C PRO A 6 28.56 -5.41 -4.40
N VAL A 7 28.08 -6.11 -5.44
CA VAL A 7 26.70 -5.94 -5.94
C VAL A 7 25.70 -6.52 -4.95
N LYS A 8 26.00 -7.67 -4.34
CA LYS A 8 25.14 -8.26 -3.30
C LYS A 8 25.01 -7.33 -2.09
N LEU A 9 26.12 -6.73 -1.64
CA LEU A 9 26.10 -5.77 -0.53
C LEU A 9 25.27 -4.54 -0.89
N ALA A 10 25.47 -3.97 -2.07
CA ALA A 10 24.70 -2.80 -2.54
C ALA A 10 23.20 -3.11 -2.63
N MET A 11 22.85 -4.28 -3.16
CA MET A 11 21.45 -4.75 -3.21
C MET A 11 20.86 -4.96 -1.82
N GLY A 12 21.62 -5.57 -0.90
CA GLY A 12 21.19 -5.75 0.48
C GLY A 12 20.93 -4.42 1.18
N LEU A 13 21.85 -3.48 1.06
CA LEU A 13 21.70 -2.11 1.60
C LEU A 13 20.50 -1.39 1.00
N LEU A 14 20.28 -1.50 -0.31
CA LEU A 14 19.11 -0.93 -0.98
C LEU A 14 17.82 -1.51 -0.41
N ILE A 15 17.73 -2.84 -0.28
CA ILE A 15 16.56 -3.52 0.26
C ILE A 15 16.31 -3.08 1.71
N VAL A 16 17.33 -3.10 2.56
CA VAL A 16 17.22 -2.69 3.97
C VAL A 16 16.75 -1.23 4.07
N THR A 17 17.32 -0.34 3.27
CA THR A 17 16.96 1.08 3.30
C THR A 17 15.56 1.31 2.76
N ALA A 18 15.23 0.74 1.59
CA ALA A 18 13.94 0.92 0.95
C ALA A 18 12.80 0.34 1.80
N LEU A 19 12.98 -0.88 2.32
CA LEU A 19 11.95 -1.53 3.15
C LEU A 19 11.93 -0.97 4.56
N GLY A 20 13.08 -0.72 5.19
CA GLY A 20 13.14 -0.23 6.56
C GLY A 20 12.57 1.18 6.69
N LEU A 21 13.16 2.14 5.97
CA LEU A 21 12.71 3.55 6.03
C LEU A 21 11.35 3.75 5.35
N GLY A 22 11.15 3.14 4.17
CA GLY A 22 9.89 3.26 3.44
C GLY A 22 8.72 2.73 4.26
N ASN A 23 8.86 1.55 4.86
CA ASN A 23 7.78 0.97 5.65
C ASN A 23 7.61 1.61 7.03
N ALA A 24 8.66 2.16 7.64
CA ALA A 24 8.50 2.94 8.87
C ALA A 24 7.67 4.21 8.62
N ALA A 25 7.90 4.91 7.51
CA ALA A 25 7.07 6.04 7.11
C ALA A 25 5.64 5.59 6.75
N TYR A 26 5.50 4.51 5.99
CA TYR A 26 4.20 3.98 5.57
C TYR A 26 3.35 3.48 6.74
N GLU A 27 3.99 2.95 7.77
CA GLU A 27 3.32 2.47 8.99
C GLU A 27 2.60 3.59 9.74
N SER A 28 3.13 4.80 9.73
CA SER A 28 2.42 5.95 10.29
C SER A 28 1.11 6.24 9.56
N GLY A 29 1.10 6.03 8.24
CA GLY A 29 -0.10 6.10 7.41
C GLY A 29 -1.10 4.97 7.70
N ASN A 30 -0.63 3.75 7.92
CA ASN A 30 -1.46 2.61 8.28
C ASN A 30 -2.18 2.84 9.62
N ILE A 31 -1.41 3.20 10.63
CA ILE A 31 -1.93 3.48 11.98
C ILE A 31 -2.83 4.73 11.95
N GLY A 32 -2.42 5.78 11.24
CA GLY A 32 -3.21 7.00 11.08
C GLY A 32 -4.52 6.74 10.33
N GLY A 33 -4.50 5.95 9.26
CA GLY A 33 -5.68 5.54 8.51
C GLY A 33 -6.68 4.76 9.37
N ALA A 34 -6.19 3.82 10.20
CA ALA A 34 -7.04 3.11 11.16
C ALA A 34 -7.62 4.07 12.22
N ALA A 35 -6.83 5.04 12.71
CA ALA A 35 -7.27 6.05 13.65
C ALA A 35 -8.34 6.97 13.04
N LEU A 36 -8.19 7.39 11.78
CA LEU A 36 -9.21 8.11 11.02
C LEU A 36 -10.51 7.30 10.90
N GLY A 37 -10.40 5.98 10.70
CA GLY A 37 -11.55 5.07 10.71
C GLY A 37 -12.31 5.11 12.04
N LEU A 38 -11.60 5.06 13.17
CA LEU A 38 -12.20 5.20 14.50
C LEU A 38 -12.82 6.60 14.71
N ALA A 39 -12.21 7.64 14.17
CA ALA A 39 -12.76 8.98 14.23
C ALA A 39 -14.10 9.10 13.48
N ALA A 40 -14.24 8.46 12.32
CA ALA A 40 -15.53 8.40 11.61
C ALA A 40 -16.62 7.70 12.43
N LEU A 41 -16.24 6.75 13.28
CA LEU A 41 -17.16 6.07 14.20
C LEU A 41 -17.50 6.85 15.47
N GLY A 42 -16.95 8.07 15.62
CA GLY A 42 -17.25 8.98 16.73
C GLY A 42 -16.18 9.06 17.83
N MET A 43 -15.02 8.42 17.66
CA MET A 43 -13.87 8.63 18.55
C MET A 43 -13.18 9.97 18.23
N THR A 44 -12.72 10.67 19.26
CA THR A 44 -12.06 11.98 19.06
C THR A 44 -10.72 11.83 18.35
N ALA A 45 -10.61 12.33 17.11
CA ALA A 45 -9.36 12.32 16.34
C ALA A 45 -8.29 13.29 16.86
N ALA A 46 -8.69 14.30 17.64
CA ALA A 46 -7.78 15.34 18.14
C ALA A 46 -6.82 14.89 19.27
N ALA A 47 -6.93 13.63 19.71
CA ALA A 47 -6.09 13.08 20.76
C ALA A 47 -5.17 11.98 20.21
N PRO A 48 -4.00 11.74 20.80
CA PRO A 48 -3.09 10.66 20.37
C PRO A 48 -3.64 9.25 20.62
N TRP A 49 -4.73 9.12 21.38
CA TRP A 49 -5.28 7.83 21.83
C TRP A 49 -5.62 6.84 20.71
N PRO A 50 -6.31 7.23 19.61
CA PRO A 50 -6.63 6.27 18.58
C PRO A 50 -5.37 5.67 17.94
N ALA A 51 -4.36 6.49 17.66
CA ALA A 51 -3.10 6.01 17.08
C ALA A 51 -2.35 5.10 18.06
N LEU A 52 -2.27 5.46 19.34
CA LEU A 52 -1.65 4.63 20.38
C LEU A 52 -2.38 3.29 20.53
N MET A 53 -3.71 3.30 20.57
CA MET A 53 -4.51 2.07 20.65
C MET A 53 -4.26 1.14 19.45
N ILE A 54 -4.23 1.70 18.24
CA ILE A 54 -3.94 0.93 17.02
C ILE A 54 -2.52 0.36 17.05
N GLY A 55 -1.53 1.18 17.41
CA GLY A 55 -0.14 0.73 17.51
C GLY A 55 0.05 -0.38 18.55
N ILE A 56 -0.56 -0.25 19.72
CA ILE A 56 -0.55 -1.31 20.75
C ILE A 56 -1.26 -2.56 20.22
N ALA A 57 -2.43 -2.41 19.59
CA ALA A 57 -3.14 -3.54 18.98
C ALA A 57 -2.28 -4.24 17.94
N ALA A 58 -1.64 -3.51 17.02
CA ALA A 58 -0.76 -4.07 16.01
C ALA A 58 0.42 -4.81 16.63
N ALA A 59 1.08 -4.24 17.65
CA ALA A 59 2.19 -4.88 18.37
C ALA A 59 1.74 -6.17 19.07
N LEU A 60 0.60 -6.16 19.76
CA LEU A 60 0.03 -7.35 20.39
C LEU A 60 -0.31 -8.43 19.37
N LEU A 61 -0.90 -8.04 18.24
CA LEU A 61 -1.25 -8.94 17.17
C LEU A 61 0.00 -9.61 16.56
N LEU A 62 1.07 -8.87 16.37
CA LEU A 62 2.38 -9.41 15.93
C LEU A 62 2.98 -10.39 16.96
N ALA A 63 2.81 -10.11 18.26
CA ALA A 63 3.31 -10.96 19.33
C ALA A 63 2.53 -12.27 19.45
N LEU A 64 1.21 -12.28 19.22
CA LEU A 64 0.35 -13.45 19.37
C LEU A 64 0.50 -14.50 18.26
N GLY A 65 1.00 -14.12 17.09
CA GLY A 65 1.45 -15.03 16.01
C GLY A 65 0.37 -15.83 15.26
N ASN A 66 -0.82 -16.07 15.77
CA ASN A 66 -1.85 -16.84 15.08
C ASN A 66 -3.18 -16.08 15.00
N LEU A 67 -3.31 -15.29 13.94
CA LEU A 67 -4.40 -14.34 13.81
C LEU A 67 -5.27 -14.56 12.55
N ARG A 68 -5.27 -15.76 12.01
CA ARG A 68 -6.00 -16.05 10.76
C ARG A 68 -7.45 -15.62 10.80
N TRP A 69 -8.13 -15.82 11.93
CA TRP A 69 -9.52 -15.40 12.07
C TRP A 69 -9.66 -13.86 12.05
N LEU A 70 -8.83 -13.16 12.83
CA LEU A 70 -8.87 -11.71 12.88
C LEU A 70 -8.54 -11.09 11.51
N MET A 71 -7.51 -11.59 10.83
CA MET A 71 -7.15 -11.12 9.48
C MET A 71 -8.31 -11.32 8.49
N ARG A 72 -9.03 -12.45 8.58
CA ARG A 72 -10.23 -12.66 7.76
C ARG A 72 -11.34 -11.66 8.07
N LEU A 73 -11.57 -11.35 9.36
CA LEU A 73 -12.55 -10.34 9.76
C LEU A 73 -12.17 -8.95 9.21
N LEU A 74 -10.91 -8.53 9.37
CA LEU A 74 -10.45 -7.24 8.89
C LEU A 74 -10.54 -7.14 7.35
N VAL A 75 -10.16 -8.20 6.63
CA VAL A 75 -10.35 -8.27 5.17
C VAL A 75 -11.84 -8.18 4.81
N ALA A 76 -12.73 -8.83 5.55
CA ALA A 76 -14.18 -8.73 5.32
C ALA A 76 -14.69 -7.30 5.50
N LEU A 77 -14.17 -6.53 6.46
CA LEU A 77 -14.51 -5.11 6.62
C LEU A 77 -14.05 -4.26 5.42
N VAL A 78 -12.84 -4.52 4.91
CA VAL A 78 -12.34 -3.86 3.70
C VAL A 78 -13.20 -4.21 2.48
N MET A 79 -13.59 -5.49 2.34
CA MET A 79 -14.48 -5.91 1.26
C MET A 79 -15.87 -5.27 1.36
N LEU A 80 -16.39 -5.12 2.58
CA LEU A 80 -17.65 -4.42 2.82
C LEU A 80 -17.57 -2.95 2.38
N MET A 81 -16.49 -2.25 2.72
CA MET A 81 -16.24 -0.89 2.27
C MET A 81 -16.14 -0.81 0.74
N SER A 82 -15.38 -1.72 0.12
CA SER A 82 -15.23 -1.77 -1.34
C SER A 82 -16.59 -2.01 -2.03
N LEU A 83 -17.41 -2.89 -1.46
CA LEU A 83 -18.77 -3.13 -1.96
C LEU A 83 -19.65 -1.90 -1.79
N ALA A 84 -19.55 -1.18 -0.67
CA ALA A 84 -20.27 0.07 -0.48
C ALA A 84 -19.93 1.11 -1.55
N PHE A 85 -18.65 1.30 -1.87
CA PHE A 85 -18.24 2.17 -2.97
C PHE A 85 -18.69 1.67 -4.33
N LEU A 86 -18.68 0.37 -4.59
CA LEU A 86 -19.19 -0.19 -5.85
C LEU A 86 -20.68 0.13 -6.05
N VAL A 87 -21.50 -0.10 -5.01
CA VAL A 87 -22.93 0.21 -5.04
C VAL A 87 -23.17 1.72 -5.18
N ALA A 88 -22.41 2.54 -4.47
CA ALA A 88 -22.49 4.00 -4.60
C ALA A 88 -22.09 4.47 -6.01
N CYS A 89 -21.05 3.90 -6.59
CA CYS A 89 -20.62 4.18 -7.96
C CYS A 89 -21.73 3.88 -8.98
N ILE A 90 -22.41 2.74 -8.82
CA ILE A 90 -23.55 2.37 -9.68
C ILE A 90 -24.73 3.34 -9.48
N ALA A 91 -25.03 3.70 -8.23
CA ALA A 91 -26.16 4.57 -7.90
C ALA A 91 -25.96 6.02 -8.37
N VAL A 92 -24.73 6.53 -8.33
CA VAL A 92 -24.38 7.86 -8.86
C VAL A 92 -24.47 7.89 -10.39
N ALA A 93 -24.43 6.71 -11.05
CA ALA A 93 -24.54 6.55 -12.51
C ALA A 93 -23.61 7.50 -13.29
N PRO A 94 -22.28 7.40 -13.12
CA PRO A 94 -21.34 8.31 -13.75
C PRO A 94 -21.44 8.23 -15.29
N ASP A 95 -21.20 9.36 -15.96
CA ASP A 95 -21.11 9.37 -17.42
C ASP A 95 -19.92 8.52 -17.89
N LEU A 96 -20.23 7.37 -18.51
CA LEU A 96 -19.23 6.42 -18.98
C LEU A 96 -18.26 7.01 -20.02
N ALA A 97 -18.72 7.99 -20.82
CA ALA A 97 -17.87 8.66 -21.78
C ALA A 97 -16.82 9.54 -21.08
N THR A 98 -17.19 10.17 -19.99
CA THR A 98 -16.27 10.94 -19.14
C THR A 98 -15.29 10.03 -18.41
N VAL A 99 -15.77 8.90 -17.86
CA VAL A 99 -14.90 7.89 -17.25
C VAL A 99 -13.89 7.34 -18.27
N ALA A 100 -14.36 7.00 -19.49
CA ALA A 100 -13.47 6.51 -20.55
C ALA A 100 -12.42 7.55 -20.99
N ARG A 101 -12.80 8.83 -21.06
CA ARG A 101 -11.85 9.92 -21.32
C ARG A 101 -10.82 10.07 -20.20
N GLY A 102 -11.21 9.79 -18.95
CA GLY A 102 -10.31 9.78 -17.79
C GLY A 102 -9.26 8.68 -17.83
N LEU A 103 -9.43 7.62 -18.63
CA LEU A 103 -8.40 6.58 -18.83
C LEU A 103 -7.22 7.07 -19.68
N VAL A 104 -7.35 8.20 -20.37
CA VAL A 104 -6.22 8.80 -21.09
C VAL A 104 -5.30 9.48 -20.06
N PRO A 105 -4.04 9.03 -19.91
CA PRO A 105 -3.13 9.59 -18.91
C PRO A 105 -2.92 11.09 -19.15
N ARG A 106 -3.32 11.90 -18.17
CA ARG A 106 -3.05 13.34 -18.13
C ARG A 106 -2.61 13.69 -16.72
N ILE A 107 -1.45 14.30 -16.58
CA ILE A 107 -0.97 14.79 -15.30
C ILE A 107 -1.10 16.31 -15.35
N PRO A 108 -1.99 16.92 -14.55
CA PRO A 108 -2.04 18.37 -14.39
C PRO A 108 -0.70 18.92 -13.91
N GLU A 109 -0.43 20.20 -14.10
CA GLU A 109 0.85 20.82 -13.72
C GLU A 109 1.18 20.58 -12.24
N ASP A 110 0.17 20.64 -11.35
CA ASP A 110 0.32 20.40 -9.92
C ASP A 110 0.02 18.95 -9.50
N GLY A 111 -0.34 18.07 -10.43
CA GLY A 111 -0.77 16.69 -10.17
C GLY A 111 0.37 15.66 -10.05
N LEU A 112 1.62 16.05 -10.31
CA LEU A 112 2.75 15.10 -10.35
C LEU A 112 2.97 14.42 -8.99
N PHE A 113 2.91 15.18 -7.89
CA PHE A 113 3.06 14.67 -6.54
C PHE A 113 1.98 13.61 -6.22
N THR A 114 0.73 13.94 -6.50
CA THR A 114 -0.41 13.02 -6.30
C THR A 114 -0.32 11.78 -7.20
N ALA A 115 0.08 11.94 -8.46
CA ALA A 115 0.26 10.81 -9.37
C ALA A 115 1.31 9.82 -8.87
N ILE A 116 2.45 10.32 -8.36
CA ILE A 116 3.51 9.48 -7.80
C ILE A 116 3.07 8.85 -6.47
N ALA A 117 2.32 9.57 -5.63
CA ALA A 117 1.72 9.03 -4.42
C ALA A 117 0.77 7.86 -4.75
N LEU A 118 -0.09 8.00 -5.76
CA LEU A 118 -0.99 6.93 -6.23
C LEU A 118 -0.21 5.70 -6.73
N ILE A 119 0.87 5.89 -7.47
CA ILE A 119 1.74 4.79 -7.90
C ILE A 119 2.39 4.12 -6.68
N GLY A 120 2.93 4.90 -5.77
CA GLY A 120 3.59 4.42 -4.55
C GLY A 120 2.68 3.66 -3.60
N THR A 121 1.38 4.00 -3.58
CA THR A 121 0.39 3.26 -2.78
C THR A 121 -0.11 1.99 -3.49
N THR A 122 -0.10 1.98 -4.82
CA THR A 122 -0.59 0.83 -5.61
C THR A 122 0.42 -0.31 -5.63
N ILE A 123 1.70 0.01 -5.80
CA ILE A 123 2.80 -0.97 -5.87
C ILE A 123 3.78 -0.66 -4.76
N VAL A 124 3.50 -1.19 -3.56
CA VAL A 124 4.41 -1.01 -2.42
C VAL A 124 5.55 -2.03 -2.49
N PRO A 125 6.82 -1.62 -2.33
CA PRO A 125 7.96 -2.52 -2.47
C PRO A 125 7.87 -3.80 -1.62
N TYR A 126 7.44 -3.73 -0.37
CA TYR A 126 7.33 -4.91 0.48
C TYR A 126 6.31 -5.94 -0.03
N ASN A 127 5.22 -5.50 -0.68
CA ASN A 127 4.23 -6.40 -1.25
C ASN A 127 4.80 -7.26 -2.38
N LEU A 128 5.72 -6.71 -3.18
CA LEU A 128 6.39 -7.48 -4.24
C LEU A 128 7.22 -8.63 -3.64
N PHE A 129 7.97 -8.36 -2.58
CA PHE A 129 8.76 -9.38 -1.89
C PHE A 129 7.86 -10.38 -1.14
N LEU A 130 6.83 -9.90 -0.44
CA LEU A 130 5.90 -10.76 0.28
C LEU A 130 5.15 -11.69 -0.68
N HIS A 131 4.70 -11.16 -1.83
CA HIS A 131 4.05 -11.97 -2.86
C HIS A 131 5.00 -13.05 -3.41
N ALA A 132 6.26 -12.70 -3.68
CA ALA A 132 7.26 -13.66 -4.14
C ALA A 132 7.55 -14.74 -3.07
N ALA A 133 7.64 -14.37 -1.79
CA ALA A 133 7.84 -15.31 -0.69
C ALA A 133 6.63 -16.24 -0.52
N ALA A 134 5.42 -15.69 -0.51
CA ALA A 134 4.18 -16.46 -0.40
C ALA A 134 3.97 -17.41 -1.59
N ALA A 135 4.29 -16.96 -2.81
CA ALA A 135 4.24 -17.80 -4.00
C ALA A 135 5.22 -18.98 -3.90
N ARG A 136 6.45 -18.73 -3.41
CA ARG A 136 7.46 -19.79 -3.23
C ARG A 136 7.03 -20.82 -2.18
N GLU A 137 6.35 -20.42 -1.14
CA GLU A 137 5.87 -21.32 -0.07
C GLU A 137 4.66 -22.14 -0.52
N ARG A 138 3.73 -21.53 -1.25
CA ARG A 138 2.46 -22.14 -1.63
C ARG A 138 2.52 -22.98 -2.90
N TRP A 139 3.30 -22.55 -3.89
CA TRP A 139 3.33 -23.15 -5.22
C TRP A 139 4.64 -23.88 -5.47
N LYS A 140 4.57 -25.16 -5.84
CA LYS A 140 5.74 -25.92 -6.28
C LYS A 140 6.03 -25.61 -7.76
N PRO A 141 7.31 -25.53 -8.18
CA PRO A 141 7.69 -25.01 -9.50
C PRO A 141 7.11 -25.71 -10.73
N ALA A 142 6.57 -26.92 -10.59
CA ALA A 142 6.16 -27.75 -11.73
C ALA A 142 4.64 -27.79 -11.98
N ASP A 143 3.79 -27.55 -10.99
CA ASP A 143 2.42 -28.03 -11.10
C ASP A 143 1.35 -26.96 -11.37
N ASP A 144 1.54 -25.68 -10.96
CA ASP A 144 0.40 -24.76 -10.81
C ASP A 144 0.65 -23.32 -11.31
N ALA A 145 1.50 -23.10 -12.32
CA ALA A 145 1.78 -21.76 -12.85
C ALA A 145 0.52 -21.04 -13.40
N SER A 146 -0.48 -21.81 -13.87
CA SER A 146 -1.76 -21.27 -14.33
C SER A 146 -2.62 -20.78 -13.17
N ASP A 147 -2.69 -21.54 -12.08
CA ASP A 147 -3.51 -21.22 -10.90
C ASP A 147 -2.92 -20.02 -10.15
N MET A 148 -1.58 -19.96 -10.03
CA MET A 148 -0.89 -18.79 -9.49
C MET A 148 -1.18 -17.53 -10.31
N ARG A 149 -1.22 -17.61 -11.63
CA ARG A 149 -1.56 -16.48 -12.50
C ARG A 149 -3.00 -16.06 -12.33
N ILE A 150 -3.94 -16.99 -12.28
CA ILE A 150 -5.35 -16.71 -12.08
C ILE A 150 -5.56 -16.07 -10.71
N GLU A 151 -4.98 -16.62 -9.65
CA GLU A 151 -5.06 -16.04 -8.30
C GLU A 151 -4.52 -14.61 -8.27
N THR A 152 -3.36 -14.37 -8.88
CA THR A 152 -2.74 -13.04 -8.95
C THR A 152 -3.62 -12.06 -9.73
N ILE A 153 -4.11 -12.44 -10.91
CA ILE A 153 -4.97 -11.59 -11.74
C ILE A 153 -6.28 -11.27 -11.03
N VAL A 154 -6.91 -12.26 -10.41
CA VAL A 154 -8.18 -12.07 -9.68
C VAL A 154 -7.98 -11.17 -8.47
N SER A 155 -6.95 -11.41 -7.66
CA SER A 155 -6.67 -10.62 -6.46
C SER A 155 -6.36 -9.16 -6.79
N ILE A 156 -5.49 -8.92 -7.77
CA ILE A 156 -5.15 -7.57 -8.23
C ILE A 156 -6.37 -6.91 -8.90
N GLY A 157 -7.12 -7.66 -9.70
CA GLY A 157 -8.32 -7.17 -10.37
C GLY A 157 -9.40 -6.69 -9.40
N ILE A 158 -9.67 -7.45 -8.33
CA ILE A 158 -10.62 -7.07 -7.27
C ILE A 158 -10.12 -5.81 -6.55
N GLY A 159 -8.84 -5.74 -6.19
CA GLY A 159 -8.26 -4.56 -5.56
C GLY A 159 -8.32 -3.32 -6.46
N ALA A 160 -8.00 -3.48 -7.74
CA ALA A 160 -8.09 -2.40 -8.73
C ALA A 160 -9.53 -1.92 -8.92
N LEU A 161 -10.51 -2.84 -8.98
CA LEU A 161 -11.93 -2.50 -9.07
C LEU A 161 -12.36 -1.67 -7.86
N GLY A 162 -11.96 -2.06 -6.65
CA GLY A 162 -12.21 -1.29 -5.43
C GLY A 162 -11.66 0.13 -5.53
N SER A 163 -10.40 0.28 -5.94
CA SER A 163 -9.76 1.60 -6.10
C SER A 163 -10.44 2.46 -7.18
N ILE A 164 -10.79 1.87 -8.32
CA ILE A 164 -11.49 2.57 -9.41
C ILE A 164 -12.87 3.06 -8.95
N THR A 165 -13.63 2.23 -8.24
CA THR A 165 -14.96 2.62 -7.76
C THR A 165 -14.89 3.75 -6.73
N ILE A 166 -13.89 3.77 -5.86
CA ILE A 166 -13.64 4.89 -4.93
C ILE A 166 -13.37 6.18 -5.73
N LEU A 167 -12.45 6.14 -6.68
CA LEU A 167 -12.09 7.31 -7.49
C LEU A 167 -13.28 7.84 -8.29
N VAL A 168 -14.02 6.95 -8.97
CA VAL A 168 -15.17 7.33 -9.80
C VAL A 168 -16.30 7.88 -8.94
N THR A 169 -16.60 7.27 -7.79
CA THR A 169 -17.59 7.77 -6.84
C THR A 169 -17.20 9.16 -6.32
N ALA A 170 -15.95 9.35 -5.94
CA ALA A 170 -15.45 10.64 -5.49
C ALA A 170 -15.61 11.72 -6.55
N ALA A 171 -15.20 11.43 -7.79
CA ALA A 171 -15.31 12.38 -8.90
C ALA A 171 -16.76 12.70 -9.30
N ALA A 172 -17.66 11.71 -9.21
CA ALA A 172 -19.04 11.84 -9.66
C ALA A 172 -20.02 12.30 -8.56
N SER A 173 -19.65 12.20 -7.28
CA SER A 173 -20.51 12.60 -6.16
C SER A 173 -20.82 14.10 -6.10
N GLY A 174 -20.04 14.93 -6.77
CA GLY A 174 -20.13 16.38 -6.70
C GLY A 174 -19.77 16.98 -5.33
N VAL A 175 -19.33 16.16 -4.39
CA VAL A 175 -18.86 16.60 -3.09
C VAL A 175 -17.45 17.17 -3.28
N GLY A 176 -17.37 18.49 -3.48
CA GLY A 176 -16.09 19.21 -3.58
C GLY A 176 -15.50 19.50 -2.21
N GLY A 177 -14.21 19.83 -2.18
CA GLY A 177 -13.47 20.25 -1.01
C GLY A 177 -12.30 19.34 -0.68
N ASP A 178 -11.42 19.81 0.19
CA ASP A 178 -10.28 19.04 0.66
C ASP A 178 -10.72 17.89 1.57
N ILE A 179 -10.19 16.72 1.32
CA ILE A 179 -10.40 15.56 2.19
C ILE A 179 -9.38 15.66 3.32
N THR A 180 -9.84 16.06 4.47
CA THR A 180 -8.99 16.25 5.67
C THR A 180 -9.24 15.19 6.74
N ASN A 181 -10.36 14.48 6.64
CA ASN A 181 -10.75 13.48 7.62
C ASN A 181 -11.64 12.39 7.00
N ALA A 182 -11.91 11.34 7.76
CA ALA A 182 -12.73 10.23 7.30
C ALA A 182 -14.22 10.58 7.07
N ALA A 183 -14.74 11.63 7.73
CA ALA A 183 -16.10 12.08 7.50
C ALA A 183 -16.24 12.73 6.11
N ASP A 184 -15.19 13.36 5.60
CA ASP A 184 -15.16 13.88 4.23
C ASP A 184 -15.28 12.74 3.20
N ILE A 185 -14.63 11.61 3.46
CA ILE A 185 -14.76 10.41 2.62
C ILE A 185 -16.17 9.84 2.72
N ALA A 186 -16.75 9.78 3.92
CA ALA A 186 -18.09 9.25 4.13
C ALA A 186 -19.17 10.08 3.41
N ARG A 187 -19.00 11.41 3.34
CA ARG A 187 -19.93 12.30 2.60
C ARG A 187 -20.08 11.92 1.12
N GLN A 188 -19.06 11.33 0.50
CA GLN A 188 -19.15 10.91 -0.91
C GLN A 188 -20.16 9.78 -1.14
N VAL A 189 -20.41 8.94 -0.16
CA VAL A 189 -21.36 7.82 -0.23
C VAL A 189 -22.64 8.08 0.58
N GLU A 190 -22.70 9.18 1.33
CA GLU A 190 -23.85 9.58 2.13
C GLU A 190 -25.15 9.76 1.29
N PRO A 191 -25.14 10.27 0.05
CA PRO A 191 -26.33 10.34 -0.78
C PRO A 191 -26.99 8.98 -1.01
N VAL A 192 -26.24 7.88 -0.93
CA VAL A 192 -26.74 6.51 -1.13
C VAL A 192 -27.10 5.84 0.19
N TYR A 193 -26.28 6.02 1.22
CA TYR A 193 -26.40 5.27 2.48
C TYR A 193 -26.90 6.10 3.67
N GLY A 194 -27.07 7.42 3.46
CA GLY A 194 -27.42 8.31 4.58
C GLY A 194 -26.44 8.19 5.76
N PRO A 195 -26.93 8.21 7.01
CA PRO A 195 -26.08 8.14 8.19
C PRO A 195 -25.25 6.86 8.32
N LEU A 196 -25.59 5.79 7.58
CA LEU A 196 -24.85 4.54 7.60
C LEU A 196 -23.50 4.65 6.87
N ALA A 197 -23.32 5.64 6.02
CA ALA A 197 -22.07 5.91 5.29
C ALA A 197 -20.85 5.96 6.22
N ARG A 198 -20.96 6.66 7.35
CA ARG A 198 -19.87 6.79 8.33
C ARG A 198 -19.41 5.45 8.91
N TYR A 199 -20.35 4.51 9.12
CA TYR A 199 -20.01 3.19 9.66
C TYR A 199 -19.31 2.32 8.62
N ALA A 200 -19.80 2.30 7.38
CA ALA A 200 -19.17 1.57 6.31
C ALA A 200 -17.73 2.04 6.06
N ILE A 201 -17.54 3.36 5.97
CA ILE A 201 -16.22 3.96 5.76
C ILE A 201 -15.32 3.81 7.00
N GLY A 202 -15.87 4.11 8.19
CA GLY A 202 -15.09 4.01 9.43
C GLY A 202 -14.57 2.60 9.71
N LEU A 203 -15.44 1.59 9.59
CA LEU A 203 -15.05 0.18 9.76
C LEU A 203 -14.09 -0.28 8.66
N GLY A 204 -14.31 0.15 7.42
CA GLY A 204 -13.43 -0.18 6.31
C GLY A 204 -12.04 0.41 6.46
N LEU A 205 -11.92 1.69 6.79
CA LEU A 205 -10.63 2.36 7.05
C LEU A 205 -9.92 1.76 8.26
N PHE A 206 -10.66 1.49 9.34
CA PHE A 206 -10.11 0.79 10.51
C PHE A 206 -9.55 -0.58 10.12
N GLY A 207 -10.33 -1.39 9.39
CA GLY A 207 -9.92 -2.71 8.92
C GLY A 207 -8.72 -2.65 7.99
N ALA A 208 -8.71 -1.75 7.01
CA ALA A 208 -7.63 -1.55 6.07
C ALA A 208 -6.34 -1.10 6.77
N GLY A 209 -6.45 -0.10 7.65
CA GLY A 209 -5.30 0.42 8.39
C GLY A 209 -4.71 -0.62 9.34
N LEU A 210 -5.53 -1.31 10.14
CA LEU A 210 -5.05 -2.30 11.11
C LEU A 210 -4.48 -3.56 10.41
N THR A 211 -5.08 -4.03 9.31
CA THR A 211 -4.48 -5.14 8.53
C THR A 211 -3.10 -4.77 8.01
N SER A 212 -2.97 -3.56 7.47
CA SER A 212 -1.70 -3.06 6.93
C SER A 212 -0.67 -2.82 8.04
N ALA A 213 -1.10 -2.30 9.20
CA ALA A 213 -0.25 -2.07 10.36
C ALA A 213 0.29 -3.37 11.00
N VAL A 214 -0.30 -4.52 10.71
CA VAL A 214 0.27 -5.84 11.06
C VAL A 214 1.09 -6.42 9.92
N THR A 215 0.60 -6.32 8.69
CA THR A 215 1.19 -7.01 7.54
C THR A 215 2.50 -6.37 7.08
N ALA A 216 2.59 -5.03 7.05
CA ALA A 216 3.78 -4.33 6.56
C ALA A 216 5.01 -4.54 7.47
N PRO A 217 4.92 -4.38 8.80
CA PRO A 217 6.03 -4.70 9.71
C PRO A 217 6.42 -6.18 9.67
N MET A 218 5.43 -7.09 9.63
CA MET A 218 5.65 -8.52 9.53
C MET A 218 6.42 -8.89 8.25
N ALA A 219 5.97 -8.38 7.10
CA ALA A 219 6.61 -8.63 5.82
C ALA A 219 8.05 -8.10 5.79
N THR A 220 8.28 -6.89 6.31
CA THR A 220 9.61 -6.28 6.37
C THR A 220 10.53 -7.08 7.29
N GLY A 221 10.05 -7.44 8.48
CA GLY A 221 10.80 -8.28 9.42
C GLY A 221 11.19 -9.61 8.78
N TYR A 222 10.25 -10.27 8.10
CA TYR A 222 10.49 -11.52 7.39
C TYR A 222 11.57 -11.37 6.30
N ILE A 223 11.45 -10.38 5.43
CA ILE A 223 12.38 -10.16 4.32
C ILE A 223 13.79 -9.83 4.85
N LEU A 224 13.87 -8.97 5.87
CA LEU A 224 15.17 -8.60 6.44
C LEU A 224 15.80 -9.74 7.22
N SER A 225 15.02 -10.60 7.87
CA SER A 225 15.55 -11.77 8.59
C SER A 225 16.19 -12.80 7.64
N GLU A 226 15.72 -12.90 6.38
CA GLU A 226 16.35 -13.76 5.35
C GLU A 226 17.81 -13.37 5.03
N LEU A 227 18.25 -12.15 5.39
CA LEU A 227 19.66 -11.74 5.25
C LEU A 227 20.56 -12.40 6.29
N TRP A 228 19.98 -12.91 7.39
CA TRP A 228 20.67 -13.64 8.48
C TRP A 228 20.01 -15.00 8.71
N PRO A 229 20.11 -15.94 7.75
CA PRO A 229 19.40 -17.21 7.85
C PRO A 229 19.94 -18.08 9.00
N GLY A 230 19.02 -18.66 9.75
CA GLY A 230 19.27 -19.70 10.74
C GLY A 230 19.40 -19.22 12.17
N GLY A 231 18.56 -19.79 13.03
CA GLY A 231 18.65 -19.69 14.49
C GLY A 231 18.19 -18.38 15.11
N ASP A 232 18.71 -18.06 16.29
CA ASP A 232 18.30 -16.89 17.10
C ASP A 232 18.46 -15.53 16.41
N PRO A 233 19.52 -15.28 15.61
CA PRO A 233 19.66 -14.01 14.89
C PRO A 233 18.50 -13.72 13.92
N GLU A 234 18.00 -14.73 13.23
CA GLU A 234 16.88 -14.59 12.31
C GLU A 234 15.61 -14.13 13.04
N GLN A 235 15.27 -14.76 14.15
CA GLN A 235 14.11 -14.38 14.96
C GLN A 235 14.29 -13.00 15.61
N LEU A 236 15.50 -12.65 16.04
CA LEU A 236 15.80 -11.35 16.63
C LEU A 236 15.61 -10.23 15.60
N VAL A 237 16.14 -10.41 14.38
CA VAL A 237 15.98 -9.45 13.28
C VAL A 237 14.51 -9.30 12.91
N PHE A 238 13.76 -10.41 12.77
CA PHE A 238 12.33 -10.37 12.47
C PHE A 238 11.56 -9.55 13.51
N ARG A 239 11.66 -9.94 14.79
CA ARG A 239 10.92 -9.27 15.88
C ARG A 239 11.36 -7.84 16.09
N GLY A 240 12.68 -7.60 16.08
CA GLY A 240 13.25 -6.26 16.27
C GLY A 240 12.79 -5.30 15.17
N THR A 241 12.87 -5.72 13.91
CA THR A 241 12.42 -4.91 12.77
C THR A 241 10.93 -4.62 12.83
N ALA A 242 10.10 -5.63 13.02
CA ALA A 242 8.65 -5.46 13.08
C ALA A 242 8.24 -4.53 14.23
N THR A 243 8.80 -4.73 15.43
CA THR A 243 8.52 -3.87 16.59
C THR A 243 8.97 -2.43 16.35
N LEU A 244 10.17 -2.24 15.79
CA LEU A 244 10.71 -0.89 15.52
C LEU A 244 9.83 -0.12 14.52
N ILE A 245 9.35 -0.78 13.45
CA ILE A 245 8.48 -0.17 12.46
C ILE A 245 7.15 0.25 13.10
N VAL A 246 6.50 -0.63 13.88
CA VAL A 246 5.26 -0.30 14.59
C VAL A 246 5.48 0.84 15.57
N LEU A 247 6.58 0.84 16.32
CA LEU A 247 6.89 1.90 17.27
C LEU A 247 7.05 3.26 16.58
N ILE A 248 7.85 3.33 15.49
CA ILE A 248 8.06 4.57 14.74
C ILE A 248 6.72 5.04 14.15
N GLY A 249 5.98 4.14 13.49
CA GLY A 249 4.68 4.47 12.90
C GLY A 249 3.68 4.99 13.94
N THR A 250 3.63 4.36 15.12
CA THR A 250 2.76 4.78 16.23
C THR A 250 3.14 6.16 16.75
N LEU A 251 4.43 6.40 16.98
CA LEU A 251 4.92 7.68 17.49
C LEU A 251 4.60 8.81 16.50
N VAL A 252 4.85 8.61 15.20
CA VAL A 252 4.55 9.60 14.18
C VAL A 252 3.05 9.85 14.08
N ALA A 253 2.22 8.80 14.02
CA ALA A 253 0.76 8.95 13.96
C ALA A 253 0.18 9.63 15.22
N ALA A 254 0.81 9.47 16.38
CA ALA A 254 0.38 10.08 17.65
C ALA A 254 0.79 11.55 17.80
N THR A 255 1.62 12.12 16.91
CA THR A 255 2.07 13.53 17.03
C THR A 255 1.01 14.57 16.66
N ASN A 256 -0.23 14.19 16.37
CA ASN A 256 -1.29 15.06 15.84
C ASN A 256 -0.88 15.79 14.54
N ALA A 257 0.10 15.26 13.80
CA ALA A 257 0.42 15.73 12.47
C ALA A 257 -0.79 15.54 11.53
N ASP A 258 -0.81 16.29 10.44
CA ASP A 258 -1.78 16.05 9.38
C ASP A 258 -1.56 14.63 8.82
N LEU A 259 -2.41 13.69 9.23
CA LEU A 259 -2.30 12.28 8.88
C LEU A 259 -2.41 12.06 7.37
N VAL A 260 -3.19 12.88 6.66
CA VAL A 260 -3.31 12.81 5.22
C VAL A 260 -2.00 13.21 4.57
N ALA A 261 -1.38 14.29 5.03
CA ALA A 261 -0.05 14.71 4.55
C ALA A 261 1.02 13.65 4.83
N VAL A 262 1.02 13.05 6.03
CA VAL A 262 1.95 11.96 6.39
C VAL A 262 1.77 10.76 5.46
N ILE A 263 0.52 10.35 5.20
CA ILE A 263 0.21 9.26 4.26
C ILE A 263 0.74 9.59 2.86
N LEU A 264 0.46 10.80 2.37
CA LEU A 264 0.91 11.22 1.04
C LEU A 264 2.44 11.24 0.92
N ILE A 265 3.15 11.75 1.92
CA ILE A 265 4.63 11.74 1.93
C ILE A 265 5.18 10.32 1.91
N ALA A 266 4.61 9.42 2.73
CA ALA A 266 5.00 8.02 2.74
C ALA A 266 4.77 7.33 1.38
N GLN A 267 3.64 7.62 0.74
CA GLN A 267 3.31 7.09 -0.60
C GLN A 267 4.26 7.62 -1.67
N VAL A 268 4.61 8.91 -1.61
CA VAL A 268 5.60 9.51 -2.52
C VAL A 268 6.98 8.87 -2.33
N ALA A 269 7.41 8.66 -1.07
CA ALA A 269 8.68 7.99 -0.79
C ALA A 269 8.71 6.58 -1.41
N ASN A 270 7.62 5.81 -1.29
CA ASN A 270 7.48 4.52 -1.95
C ASN A 270 7.52 4.64 -3.48
N GLY A 271 6.84 5.64 -4.06
CA GLY A 271 6.84 5.89 -5.50
C GLY A 271 8.23 6.23 -6.05
N VAL A 272 9.06 6.90 -5.26
CA VAL A 272 10.46 7.20 -5.61
C VAL A 272 11.37 5.96 -5.47
N LEU A 273 11.12 5.11 -4.48
CA LEU A 273 11.89 3.88 -4.26
C LEU A 273 11.50 2.74 -5.21
N LEU A 274 10.25 2.73 -5.66
CA LEU A 274 9.71 1.68 -6.53
C LEU A 274 10.55 1.42 -7.79
N PRO A 275 11.05 2.41 -8.55
CA PRO A 275 11.87 2.16 -9.72
C PRO A 275 13.12 1.33 -9.44
N LEU A 276 13.70 1.45 -8.26
CA LEU A 276 14.90 0.69 -7.88
C LEU A 276 14.57 -0.79 -7.69
N VAL A 277 13.48 -1.07 -6.96
CA VAL A 277 13.03 -2.46 -6.70
C VAL A 277 12.47 -3.09 -7.98
N ALA A 278 11.63 -2.37 -8.71
CA ALA A 278 11.04 -2.86 -9.95
C ALA A 278 12.12 -3.11 -11.02
N GLY A 279 13.12 -2.24 -11.12
CA GLY A 279 14.26 -2.44 -12.03
C GLY A 279 15.04 -3.71 -11.73
N LEU A 280 15.25 -4.02 -10.44
CA LEU A 280 15.84 -5.27 -10.03
C LEU A 280 15.00 -6.48 -10.48
N LEU A 281 13.69 -6.43 -10.27
CA LEU A 281 12.77 -7.51 -10.68
C LEU A 281 12.75 -7.69 -12.20
N VAL A 282 12.71 -6.60 -12.96
CA VAL A 282 12.80 -6.65 -14.44
C VAL A 282 14.13 -7.27 -14.88
N TYR A 283 15.24 -6.90 -14.25
CA TYR A 283 16.54 -7.49 -14.53
C TYR A 283 16.56 -9.00 -14.25
N LEU A 284 16.05 -9.43 -13.12
CA LEU A 284 15.96 -10.86 -12.76
C LEU A 284 15.04 -11.62 -13.73
N ALA A 285 13.90 -11.04 -14.08
CA ALA A 285 12.98 -11.60 -15.07
C ALA A 285 13.62 -11.74 -16.47
N TYR A 286 14.40 -10.75 -16.89
CA TYR A 286 15.14 -10.80 -18.14
C TYR A 286 16.18 -11.94 -18.18
N ARG A 287 16.79 -12.22 -17.02
CA ARG A 287 17.79 -13.30 -16.87
C ARG A 287 17.17 -14.70 -16.76
N SER A 288 15.87 -14.79 -16.49
CA SER A 288 15.18 -16.07 -16.38
C SER A 288 14.75 -16.58 -17.75
N PRO A 289 15.10 -17.83 -18.13
CA PRO A 289 14.66 -18.43 -19.39
C PRO A 289 13.17 -18.76 -19.42
N ASP A 290 12.55 -18.92 -18.23
CA ASP A 290 11.16 -19.38 -18.10
C ASP A 290 10.13 -18.25 -18.26
N ILE A 291 10.59 -16.99 -18.28
CA ILE A 291 9.71 -15.83 -18.39
C ILE A 291 9.64 -15.36 -19.85
N SER A 292 8.41 -15.25 -20.37
CA SER A 292 8.20 -14.80 -21.74
C SER A 292 8.73 -13.37 -21.97
N ARG A 293 9.32 -13.14 -23.14
CA ARG A 293 9.86 -11.82 -23.51
C ARG A 293 8.78 -10.74 -23.53
N ALA A 294 7.53 -11.09 -23.86
CA ALA A 294 6.40 -10.16 -23.82
C ALA A 294 6.12 -9.66 -22.39
N LEU A 295 6.16 -10.55 -21.40
CA LEU A 295 6.01 -10.19 -19.98
C LEU A 295 7.14 -9.28 -19.50
N VAL A 296 8.39 -9.62 -19.86
CA VAL A 296 9.57 -8.80 -19.52
C VAL A 296 9.44 -7.41 -20.14
N SER A 297 9.04 -7.33 -21.42
CA SER A 297 8.86 -6.04 -22.10
C SER A 297 7.75 -5.20 -21.47
N GLY A 298 6.62 -5.83 -21.10
CA GLY A 298 5.54 -5.14 -20.36
C GLY A 298 5.98 -4.61 -19.01
N ALA A 299 6.69 -5.43 -18.24
CA ALA A 299 7.25 -5.01 -16.94
C ALA A 299 8.30 -3.90 -17.10
N ALA A 300 9.15 -3.96 -18.13
CA ALA A 300 10.13 -2.93 -18.44
C ALA A 300 9.48 -1.59 -18.83
N LEU A 301 8.36 -1.63 -19.55
CA LEU A 301 7.59 -0.42 -19.88
C LEU A 301 7.02 0.24 -18.61
N VAL A 302 6.40 -0.55 -17.72
CA VAL A 302 5.89 -0.05 -16.45
C VAL A 302 7.03 0.51 -15.58
N TRP A 303 8.13 -0.20 -15.48
CA TRP A 303 9.33 0.27 -14.80
C TRP A 303 9.84 1.61 -15.34
N LEU A 304 9.91 1.75 -16.67
CA LEU A 304 10.35 3.00 -17.31
C LEU A 304 9.42 4.16 -16.97
N ILE A 305 8.11 3.95 -16.99
CA ILE A 305 7.12 4.97 -16.59
C ILE A 305 7.36 5.40 -15.14
N CYS A 306 7.49 4.44 -14.22
CA CYS A 306 7.77 4.74 -12.81
C CYS A 306 9.09 5.48 -12.63
N LEU A 307 10.13 5.09 -13.37
CA LEU A 307 11.44 5.73 -13.33
C LEU A 307 11.38 7.19 -13.82
N LEU A 308 10.69 7.44 -14.93
CA LEU A 308 10.54 8.78 -15.49
C LEU A 308 9.76 9.71 -14.55
N LEU A 309 8.67 9.23 -13.97
CA LEU A 309 7.87 10.00 -13.03
C LEU A 309 8.62 10.27 -11.72
N GLY A 310 9.26 9.26 -11.15
CA GLY A 310 10.06 9.41 -9.93
C GLY A 310 11.26 10.37 -10.15
N THR A 311 11.96 10.25 -11.28
CA THR A 311 13.06 11.14 -11.63
C THR A 311 12.57 12.58 -11.80
N ARG A 312 11.45 12.79 -12.50
CA ARG A 312 10.86 14.11 -12.69
C ARG A 312 10.52 14.77 -11.34
N LEU A 313 9.95 14.01 -10.40
CA LEU A 313 9.65 14.52 -9.06
C LEU A 313 10.91 14.96 -8.31
N VAL A 314 11.96 14.13 -8.34
CA VAL A 314 13.23 14.45 -7.66
C VAL A 314 13.87 15.68 -8.28
N LEU A 315 13.92 15.78 -9.62
CA LEU A 315 14.47 16.93 -10.32
C LEU A 315 13.69 18.21 -10.00
N ARG A 316 12.35 18.14 -9.93
CA ARG A 316 11.51 19.27 -9.53
C ARG A 316 11.76 19.70 -8.08
N ALA A 317 11.88 18.73 -7.16
CA ALA A 317 12.21 19.00 -5.75
C ALA A 317 13.59 19.66 -5.56
N LEU A 318 14.53 19.35 -6.45
CA LEU A 318 15.87 19.97 -6.47
C LEU A 318 15.92 21.30 -7.24
N GLY A 319 14.81 21.78 -7.80
CA GLY A 319 14.77 22.99 -8.63
C GLY A 319 15.46 22.86 -9.99
N LEU A 320 15.75 21.63 -10.43
CA LEU A 320 16.45 21.35 -11.70
C LEU A 320 15.47 21.12 -12.87
N TRP A 321 14.17 21.10 -12.59
CA TRP A 321 13.10 20.91 -13.59
C TRP A 321 11.89 21.78 -13.22
N PRO A 322 11.24 22.46 -14.19
CA PRO A 322 10.02 23.22 -13.95
C PRO A 322 8.83 22.35 -13.56
#